data_86021bd08ecfff0f200327aec87983a7
#
_entry.id   86021bd08ecfff0f200327aec87983a7
#
_cell.length_a   1.000
_cell.length_b   1.000
_cell.length_c   1.000
_cell.angle_alpha   90.00
_cell.angle_beta   90.00
_cell.angle_gamma   90.00
#
_symmetry.space_group_name_H-M   'P 1'
#
loop_
_entity.id
_entity.type
_entity.pdbx_description
1 polymer ?
#
loop_
_entity_poly.entity_id
_entity_poly.type
_entity_poly.pdbx_seq_one_letter_code
_entity_poly.pdbx_strand_id
1 'polypeptide(L)'
;MTDYADPGDLEPMPDYGDEDLRSARRSWQRVDLTDVLSGRYTPPAPTVGARSDGPCLFYPGRLHTVASESEAGKTWFGLTAARHELDSGNAVIYLDFEDDEGGIVGRLLALGANPDDIRNRFAYIRPEESIAALGNREDLAEVLANLAPTLVVLDGVTEAMTMHGMEMKDNTDIARFGQLLPRWIADRGPACVALDHVVKDREQRGRYAIGGVHKLNGVNGAAYVLQNRTPFTIGKTGRSTVYISKDRPGQVRRHALPGREGLWWFADLVIKSHNEAFVEVELAPPIERAEDFRPTVLMARIATVLTEHGPLSQRRIMAAAKGKSESKRDALELLILDGYVSEKTPHELLKPYSDEGDSE
;
A
#
# COMPACT_ATOMS: atom_id res chain seq x y z
N MET A 1 19.56 -17.46 -38.99
CA MET A 1 20.81 -17.98 -38.42
C MET A 1 20.92 -17.30 -37.08
N THR A 2 20.52 -17.99 -36.03
CA THR A 2 20.59 -17.53 -34.63
C THR A 2 21.97 -17.97 -34.12
N ASP A 3 22.84 -16.97 -33.88
CA ASP A 3 24.13 -17.22 -33.22
C ASP A 3 23.85 -17.77 -31.81
N TYR A 4 24.17 -19.03 -31.63
CA TYR A 4 24.34 -19.60 -30.30
C TYR A 4 25.70 -19.16 -29.77
N ALA A 5 25.69 -18.50 -28.59
CA ALA A 5 26.94 -18.17 -27.90
C ALA A 5 27.73 -19.46 -27.63
N ASP A 6 29.01 -19.43 -27.84
CA ASP A 6 29.95 -20.54 -27.61
C ASP A 6 29.90 -20.91 -26.09
N PRO A 7 29.78 -22.21 -25.74
CA PRO A 7 29.81 -22.64 -24.33
C PRO A 7 31.08 -22.25 -23.56
N GLY A 8 32.12 -21.76 -24.25
CA GLY A 8 33.39 -21.28 -23.67
C GLY A 8 33.32 -19.86 -23.06
N ASP A 9 32.26 -19.08 -23.34
CA ASP A 9 32.12 -17.68 -22.86
C ASP A 9 31.34 -17.55 -21.54
N LEU A 10 31.00 -18.67 -20.90
CA LEU A 10 30.40 -18.63 -19.56
C LEU A 10 31.48 -18.35 -18.54
N GLU A 11 31.38 -17.21 -17.84
CA GLU A 11 32.22 -16.97 -16.67
C GLU A 11 32.16 -18.17 -15.70
N PRO A 12 33.29 -18.63 -15.17
CA PRO A 12 33.30 -19.73 -14.24
C PRO A 12 32.43 -19.39 -13.03
N MET A 13 31.54 -20.30 -12.66
CA MET A 13 30.72 -20.15 -11.46
C MET A 13 31.64 -19.87 -10.27
N PRO A 14 31.26 -18.94 -9.36
CA PRO A 14 32.03 -18.69 -8.14
C PRO A 14 32.29 -20.02 -7.40
N ASP A 15 33.51 -20.23 -7.03
CA ASP A 15 33.89 -21.38 -6.15
C ASP A 15 33.33 -21.11 -4.74
N TYR A 16 32.15 -21.65 -4.48
CA TYR A 16 31.62 -21.69 -3.13
C TYR A 16 32.35 -22.81 -2.39
N GLY A 17 33.25 -22.46 -1.48
CA GLY A 17 33.96 -23.42 -0.66
C GLY A 17 33.01 -24.43 0.00
N ASP A 18 33.49 -25.68 0.22
CA ASP A 18 32.67 -26.81 0.74
C ASP A 18 31.95 -26.51 2.07
N GLU A 19 32.44 -25.56 2.87
CA GLU A 19 31.79 -25.11 4.13
C GLU A 19 30.57 -24.21 3.88
N ASP A 20 30.64 -23.35 2.88
CA ASP A 20 29.50 -22.49 2.48
C ASP A 20 28.35 -23.30 1.88
N LEU A 21 28.67 -24.37 1.14
CA LEU A 21 27.66 -25.27 0.59
C LEU A 21 26.95 -26.12 1.67
N ARG A 22 27.59 -26.36 2.80
CA ARG A 22 27.02 -27.14 3.93
C ARG A 22 26.12 -26.28 4.82
N SER A 23 26.35 -24.95 4.92
CA SER A 23 25.54 -24.01 5.68
C SER A 23 24.34 -23.45 4.87
N ALA A 24 24.38 -23.54 3.54
CA ALA A 24 23.30 -23.11 2.68
C ALA A 24 22.03 -23.92 2.95
N ARG A 25 20.94 -23.25 3.35
CA ARG A 25 19.62 -23.88 3.55
C ARG A 25 19.19 -24.55 2.25
N ARG A 26 19.20 -25.89 2.22
CA ARG A 26 18.76 -26.67 1.05
C ARG A 26 17.27 -26.47 0.83
N SER A 27 16.88 -25.68 -0.18
CA SER A 27 15.49 -25.28 -0.42
C SER A 27 14.77 -26.16 -1.46
N TRP A 28 15.51 -26.95 -2.26
CA TRP A 28 14.95 -27.85 -3.28
C TRP A 28 14.64 -29.25 -2.71
N GLN A 29 13.84 -29.26 -1.64
CA GLN A 29 13.44 -30.48 -0.96
C GLN A 29 11.93 -30.57 -0.84
N ARG A 30 11.41 -31.79 -0.72
CA ARG A 30 9.98 -32.02 -0.48
C ARG A 30 9.59 -31.41 0.87
N VAL A 31 8.48 -30.65 0.87
CA VAL A 31 7.88 -30.14 2.09
C VAL A 31 7.00 -31.22 2.70
N ASP A 32 7.01 -31.34 4.02
CA ASP A 32 6.06 -32.18 4.75
C ASP A 32 4.66 -31.53 4.68
N LEU A 33 3.68 -32.26 4.15
CA LEU A 33 2.30 -31.82 3.99
C LEU A 33 1.38 -32.36 5.08
N THR A 34 1.91 -33.01 6.11
CA THR A 34 1.12 -33.71 7.15
C THR A 34 0.12 -32.78 7.82
N ASP A 35 0.51 -31.57 8.19
CA ASP A 35 -0.40 -30.61 8.84
C ASP A 35 -1.51 -30.13 7.93
N VAL A 36 -1.18 -29.88 6.64
CA VAL A 36 -2.19 -29.47 5.65
C VAL A 36 -3.21 -30.59 5.42
N LEU A 37 -2.71 -31.83 5.21
CA LEU A 37 -3.56 -32.98 4.92
C LEU A 37 -4.40 -33.42 6.12
N SER A 38 -3.92 -33.21 7.33
CA SER A 38 -4.67 -33.51 8.57
C SER A 38 -5.59 -32.40 9.05
N GLY A 39 -5.67 -31.28 8.33
CA GLY A 39 -6.51 -30.13 8.70
C GLY A 39 -5.97 -29.29 9.88
N ARG A 40 -4.74 -29.54 10.34
CA ARG A 40 -4.09 -28.75 11.40
C ARG A 40 -3.46 -27.44 10.89
N TYR A 41 -3.33 -27.29 9.57
CA TYR A 41 -2.78 -26.06 8.99
C TYR A 41 -3.70 -24.87 9.28
N THR A 42 -3.16 -23.84 9.92
CA THR A 42 -3.82 -22.57 10.12
C THR A 42 -3.32 -21.56 9.09
N PRO A 43 -4.21 -20.97 8.27
CA PRO A 43 -3.81 -19.90 7.35
C PRO A 43 -3.17 -18.73 8.10
N PRO A 44 -2.16 -18.05 7.51
CA PRO A 44 -1.53 -16.92 8.14
C PRO A 44 -2.56 -15.81 8.40
N ALA A 45 -2.60 -15.32 9.65
CA ALA A 45 -3.45 -14.21 10.06
C ALA A 45 -2.66 -12.90 10.03
N PRO A 46 -3.29 -11.77 9.67
CA PRO A 46 -2.69 -10.46 9.84
C PRO A 46 -2.68 -10.11 11.34
N THR A 47 -1.55 -9.64 11.85
CA THR A 47 -1.37 -9.30 13.28
C THR A 47 -0.63 -7.99 13.49
N VAL A 48 -0.21 -7.31 12.42
CA VAL A 48 0.63 -6.11 12.48
C VAL A 48 -0.15 -4.90 11.98
N GLY A 49 -0.09 -3.81 12.76
CA GLY A 49 -0.89 -2.61 12.55
C GLY A 49 -2.39 -2.91 12.62
N ALA A 50 -3.21 -1.92 12.94
CA ALA A 50 -4.66 -2.15 13.03
C ALA A 50 -5.48 -0.98 12.48
N ARG A 51 -6.66 -1.32 11.96
CA ARG A 51 -7.76 -0.40 11.69
C ARG A 51 -8.48 -0.08 13.01
N SER A 52 -9.14 1.07 13.10
CA SER A 52 -9.75 1.56 14.35
C SER A 52 -10.81 0.62 14.97
N ASP A 53 -11.40 -0.27 14.17
CA ASP A 53 -12.37 -1.28 14.59
C ASP A 53 -11.76 -2.68 14.82
N GLY A 54 -10.42 -2.82 14.74
CA GLY A 54 -9.68 -4.01 15.15
C GLY A 54 -9.02 -4.85 14.06
N PRO A 55 -9.47 -4.97 12.81
CA PRO A 55 -8.80 -5.73 11.76
C PRO A 55 -7.37 -5.26 11.51
N CYS A 56 -6.41 -6.20 11.56
CA CYS A 56 -5.00 -5.88 11.32
C CYS A 56 -4.68 -5.73 9.84
N LEU A 57 -3.58 -5.01 9.55
CA LEU A 57 -3.20 -4.57 8.20
C LEU A 57 -2.25 -5.55 7.51
N PHE A 58 -1.29 -6.09 8.24
CA PHE A 58 -0.16 -6.80 7.64
C PHE A 58 0.05 -8.17 8.26
N TYR A 59 0.58 -9.07 7.45
CA TYR A 59 0.96 -10.44 7.85
C TYR A 59 2.44 -10.49 8.22
N PRO A 60 2.83 -11.05 9.36
CA PRO A 60 4.22 -11.32 9.69
C PRO A 60 4.89 -12.19 8.61
N GLY A 61 6.18 -11.98 8.38
CA GLY A 61 6.96 -12.76 7.43
C GLY A 61 6.57 -12.58 5.96
N ARG A 62 5.86 -11.47 5.62
CA ARG A 62 5.41 -11.23 4.25
C ARG A 62 5.74 -9.83 3.77
N LEU A 63 5.91 -9.74 2.45
CA LEU A 63 6.08 -8.49 1.74
C LEU A 63 4.71 -7.88 1.41
N HIS A 64 4.56 -6.63 1.80
CA HIS A 64 3.42 -5.76 1.55
C HIS A 64 3.83 -4.53 0.75
N THR A 65 2.89 -3.92 0.06
CA THR A 65 3.13 -2.64 -0.62
C THR A 65 2.00 -1.66 -0.33
N VAL A 66 2.35 -0.38 -0.26
CA VAL A 66 1.40 0.72 -0.19
C VAL A 66 1.75 1.70 -1.29
N ALA A 67 0.88 1.82 -2.28
CA ALA A 67 1.12 2.66 -3.44
C ALA A 67 0.16 3.85 -3.47
N SER A 68 0.67 5.03 -3.83
CA SER A 68 -0.16 6.22 -4.02
C SER A 68 0.53 7.28 -4.86
N GLU A 69 -0.22 8.32 -5.24
CA GLU A 69 0.38 9.58 -5.65
C GLU A 69 1.16 10.23 -4.50
N SER A 70 2.05 11.15 -4.85
CA SER A 70 2.69 12.01 -3.85
C SER A 70 1.62 12.73 -3.01
N GLU A 71 1.92 12.96 -1.74
CA GLU A 71 1.03 13.66 -0.79
C GLU A 71 -0.31 12.95 -0.50
N ALA A 72 -0.50 11.72 -0.94
CA ALA A 72 -1.70 10.94 -0.63
C ALA A 72 -1.64 10.22 0.74
N GLY A 73 -0.59 10.43 1.53
CA GLY A 73 -0.51 9.96 2.91
C GLY A 73 0.13 8.57 3.10
N LYS A 74 0.95 8.06 2.17
CA LYS A 74 1.68 6.78 2.33
C LYS A 74 2.48 6.72 3.63
N THR A 75 3.34 7.73 3.83
CA THR A 75 4.18 7.84 5.03
C THR A 75 3.33 7.86 6.31
N TRP A 76 2.24 8.63 6.32
CA TRP A 76 1.30 8.65 7.45
C TRP A 76 0.64 7.29 7.69
N PHE A 77 0.28 6.56 6.65
CA PHE A 77 -0.27 5.21 6.77
C PHE A 77 0.76 4.24 7.40
N GLY A 78 2.01 4.28 6.93
CA GLY A 78 3.12 3.51 7.50
C GLY A 78 3.39 3.88 8.96
N LEU A 79 3.45 5.18 9.28
CA LEU A 79 3.68 5.67 10.64
C LEU A 79 2.51 5.39 11.59
N THR A 80 1.27 5.35 11.09
CA THR A 80 0.10 4.93 11.89
C THR A 80 0.25 3.48 12.33
N ALA A 81 0.68 2.60 11.42
CA ALA A 81 0.96 1.22 11.76
C ALA A 81 2.17 1.09 12.70
N ALA A 82 3.24 1.86 12.47
CA ALA A 82 4.42 1.89 13.34
C ALA A 82 4.06 2.34 14.76
N ARG A 83 3.26 3.40 14.90
CA ARG A 83 2.77 3.84 16.19
C ARG A 83 1.97 2.75 16.90
N HIS A 84 1.03 2.09 16.21
CA HIS A 84 0.25 0.99 16.77
C HIS A 84 1.13 -0.13 17.32
N GLU A 85 2.20 -0.50 16.60
CA GLU A 85 3.16 -1.51 17.07
C GLU A 85 3.93 -1.04 18.31
N LEU A 86 4.41 0.21 18.33
CA LEU A 86 5.09 0.79 19.49
C LEU A 86 4.17 0.85 20.71
N ASP A 87 2.91 1.29 20.57
CA ASP A 87 1.90 1.32 21.64
C ASP A 87 1.59 -0.09 22.17
N SER A 88 1.74 -1.12 21.32
CA SER A 88 1.58 -2.53 21.68
C SER A 88 2.83 -3.15 22.33
N GLY A 89 3.91 -2.37 22.50
CA GLY A 89 5.18 -2.83 23.07
C GLY A 89 6.09 -3.55 22.07
N ASN A 90 5.76 -3.55 20.79
CA ASN A 90 6.54 -4.14 19.71
C ASN A 90 7.60 -3.18 19.20
N ALA A 91 8.58 -3.72 18.46
CA ALA A 91 9.62 -2.94 17.83
C ALA A 91 9.37 -2.73 16.33
N VAL A 92 9.88 -1.62 15.80
CA VAL A 92 9.73 -1.20 14.41
C VAL A 92 11.09 -0.76 13.85
N ILE A 93 11.38 -1.13 12.61
CA ILE A 93 12.48 -0.56 11.84
C ILE A 93 11.89 0.29 10.71
N TYR A 94 12.44 1.47 10.51
CA TYR A 94 12.08 2.38 9.42
C TYR A 94 13.31 2.64 8.54
N LEU A 95 13.29 2.11 7.33
CA LEU A 95 14.32 2.33 6.31
C LEU A 95 13.85 3.48 5.44
N ASP A 96 14.54 4.62 5.54
CA ASP A 96 14.16 5.86 4.87
C ASP A 96 15.14 6.20 3.73
N PHE A 97 14.61 6.29 2.53
CA PHE A 97 15.36 6.66 1.33
C PHE A 97 14.94 8.02 0.77
N GLU A 98 13.96 8.71 1.39
CA GLU A 98 13.37 9.95 0.86
C GLU A 98 13.54 11.17 1.78
N ASP A 99 13.47 10.99 3.11
CA ASP A 99 13.38 12.09 4.09
C ASP A 99 14.56 12.07 5.09
N ASP A 100 14.37 12.63 6.25
CA ASP A 100 15.33 12.64 7.34
C ASP A 100 14.68 12.20 8.68
N GLU A 101 15.54 11.95 9.66
CA GLU A 101 15.12 11.52 11.00
C GLU A 101 14.20 12.54 11.69
N GLY A 102 14.41 13.84 11.45
CA GLY A 102 13.59 14.91 12.01
C GLY A 102 12.17 14.87 11.46
N GLY A 103 12.03 14.65 10.14
CA GLY A 103 10.75 14.52 9.47
C GLY A 103 9.96 13.30 9.94
N ILE A 104 10.58 12.13 10.00
CA ILE A 104 9.92 10.88 10.37
C ILE A 104 9.60 10.81 11.86
N VAL A 105 10.59 11.06 12.73
CA VAL A 105 10.38 11.04 14.18
C VAL A 105 9.45 12.18 14.63
N GLY A 106 9.55 13.36 14.01
CA GLY A 106 8.64 14.46 14.26
C GLY A 106 7.18 14.10 13.99
N ARG A 107 6.89 13.37 12.89
CA ARG A 107 5.54 12.86 12.60
C ARG A 107 5.09 11.79 13.59
N LEU A 108 5.97 10.88 14.04
CA LEU A 108 5.64 9.91 15.10
C LEU A 108 5.27 10.61 16.42
N LEU A 109 6.02 11.63 16.80
CA LEU A 109 5.74 12.44 17.99
C LEU A 109 4.42 13.20 17.84
N ALA A 110 4.15 13.79 16.66
CA ALA A 110 2.89 14.46 16.37
C ALA A 110 1.68 13.51 16.42
N LEU A 111 1.87 12.23 16.08
CA LEU A 111 0.89 11.15 16.25
C LEU A 111 0.69 10.76 17.73
N GLY A 112 1.50 11.28 18.65
CA GLY A 112 1.45 10.97 20.07
C GLY A 112 2.20 9.70 20.47
N ALA A 113 3.17 9.24 19.70
CA ALA A 113 4.03 8.14 20.10
C ALA A 113 4.90 8.55 21.32
N ASN A 114 5.07 7.62 22.26
CA ASN A 114 5.87 7.88 23.46
C ASN A 114 7.36 7.99 23.10
N PRO A 115 8.07 9.08 23.49
CA PRO A 115 9.50 9.24 23.20
C PRO A 115 10.39 8.10 23.73
N ASP A 116 10.04 7.47 24.86
CA ASP A 116 10.80 6.35 25.39
C ASP A 116 10.58 5.08 24.56
N ASP A 117 9.40 4.88 24.01
CA ASP A 117 9.12 3.78 23.08
C ASP A 117 9.87 3.98 21.77
N ILE A 118 9.91 5.20 21.26
CA ILE A 118 10.72 5.52 20.06
C ILE A 118 12.19 5.22 20.36
N ARG A 119 12.74 5.69 21.47
CA ARG A 119 14.15 5.48 21.82
C ARG A 119 14.53 4.00 21.95
N ASN A 120 13.64 3.19 22.52
CA ASN A 120 13.96 1.81 22.88
C ASN A 120 13.53 0.77 21.83
N ARG A 121 12.54 1.09 21.00
CA ARG A 121 11.88 0.12 20.10
C ARG A 121 11.71 0.58 18.65
N PHE A 122 12.16 1.79 18.30
CA PHE A 122 12.13 2.31 16.94
C PHE A 122 13.54 2.52 16.41
N ALA A 123 13.95 1.72 15.42
CA ALA A 123 15.20 1.94 14.71
C ALA A 123 14.95 2.69 13.42
N TYR A 124 15.44 3.93 13.33
CA TYR A 124 15.50 4.69 12.10
C TYR A 124 16.83 4.44 11.41
N ILE A 125 16.79 4.05 10.15
CA ILE A 125 17.97 3.79 9.31
C ILE A 125 17.81 4.56 8.02
N ARG A 126 18.82 5.38 7.69
CA ARG A 126 18.92 6.12 6.44
C ARG A 126 20.08 5.57 5.62
N PRO A 127 19.82 4.65 4.68
CA PRO A 127 20.87 4.10 3.85
C PRO A 127 21.45 5.15 2.91
N GLU A 128 22.78 5.17 2.76
CA GLU A 128 23.48 6.02 1.81
C GLU A 128 24.11 5.20 0.67
N GLU A 129 24.20 3.88 0.85
CA GLU A 129 24.77 2.93 -0.11
C GLU A 129 23.89 1.67 -0.26
N SER A 130 24.13 0.94 -1.34
CA SER A 130 23.45 -0.34 -1.58
C SER A 130 23.62 -1.31 -0.43
N ILE A 131 22.57 -2.10 -0.13
CA ILE A 131 22.63 -3.22 0.84
C ILE A 131 23.69 -4.28 0.45
N ALA A 132 24.10 -4.30 -0.81
CA ALA A 132 25.15 -5.22 -1.30
C ALA A 132 26.57 -4.69 -1.04
N ALA A 133 26.73 -3.45 -0.57
CA ALA A 133 28.04 -2.96 -0.13
C ALA A 133 28.51 -3.72 1.13
N LEU A 134 29.84 -3.80 1.28
CA LEU A 134 30.46 -4.59 2.34
C LEU A 134 30.00 -4.15 3.74
N GLY A 135 29.48 -5.10 4.52
CA GLY A 135 29.02 -4.88 5.89
C GLY A 135 27.55 -4.46 6.02
N ASN A 136 26.96 -3.78 5.03
CA ASN A 136 25.60 -3.22 5.16
C ASN A 136 24.53 -4.28 5.41
N ARG A 137 24.66 -5.46 4.79
CA ARG A 137 23.73 -6.57 4.99
C ARG A 137 23.84 -7.18 6.37
N GLU A 138 25.07 -7.32 6.86
CA GLU A 138 25.40 -7.80 8.19
C GLU A 138 24.88 -6.84 9.25
N ASP A 139 25.09 -5.55 9.09
CA ASP A 139 24.61 -4.50 9.99
C ASP A 139 23.07 -4.53 10.09
N LEU A 140 22.36 -4.58 8.96
CA LEU A 140 20.91 -4.71 8.97
C LEU A 140 20.43 -6.03 9.57
N ALA A 141 21.16 -7.14 9.34
CA ALA A 141 20.85 -8.42 9.93
C ALA A 141 20.99 -8.41 11.45
N GLU A 142 22.03 -7.72 11.96
CA GLU A 142 22.25 -7.55 13.40
C GLU A 142 21.13 -6.70 14.03
N VAL A 143 20.74 -5.57 13.43
CA VAL A 143 19.63 -4.74 13.92
C VAL A 143 18.32 -5.55 13.93
N LEU A 144 18.03 -6.32 12.87
CA LEU A 144 16.85 -7.19 12.81
C LEU A 144 16.86 -8.25 13.93
N ALA A 145 18.01 -8.86 14.18
CA ALA A 145 18.14 -9.89 15.21
C ALA A 145 18.01 -9.33 16.62
N ASN A 146 18.67 -8.20 16.90
CA ASN A 146 18.70 -7.58 18.23
C ASN A 146 17.34 -6.95 18.61
N LEU A 147 16.67 -6.30 17.64
CA LEU A 147 15.42 -5.59 17.90
C LEU A 147 14.19 -6.51 17.77
N ALA A 148 14.29 -7.59 16.99
CA ALA A 148 13.20 -8.52 16.66
C ALA A 148 11.89 -7.80 16.29
N PRO A 149 11.88 -6.90 15.26
CA PRO A 149 10.74 -6.06 14.95
C PRO A 149 9.56 -6.87 14.43
N THR A 150 8.35 -6.41 14.68
CA THR A 150 7.12 -6.92 14.04
C THR A 150 6.88 -6.26 12.69
N LEU A 151 7.36 -5.03 12.51
CA LEU A 151 7.17 -4.20 11.33
C LEU A 151 8.49 -3.61 10.85
N VAL A 152 8.74 -3.71 9.55
CA VAL A 152 9.76 -2.94 8.84
C VAL A 152 9.08 -2.13 7.74
N VAL A 153 9.20 -0.82 7.80
CA VAL A 153 8.75 0.10 6.75
C VAL A 153 9.94 0.45 5.86
N LEU A 154 9.77 0.35 4.55
CA LEU A 154 10.72 0.78 3.54
C LEU A 154 10.08 1.95 2.79
N ASP A 155 10.49 3.18 3.11
CA ASP A 155 9.96 4.40 2.50
C ASP A 155 10.89 4.91 1.40
N GLY A 156 10.33 5.00 0.17
CA GLY A 156 11.02 5.37 -1.03
C GLY A 156 11.54 4.17 -1.83
N VAL A 157 10.62 3.30 -2.35
CA VAL A 157 11.02 2.17 -3.23
C VAL A 157 11.76 2.64 -4.47
N THR A 158 11.36 3.77 -5.03
CA THR A 158 11.98 4.38 -6.22
C THR A 158 13.45 4.72 -5.96
N GLU A 159 13.70 5.44 -4.87
CA GLU A 159 15.02 5.90 -4.43
C GLU A 159 15.88 4.71 -4.03
N ALA A 160 15.30 3.75 -3.32
CA ALA A 160 15.98 2.51 -2.95
C ALA A 160 16.44 1.72 -4.19
N MET A 161 15.59 1.54 -5.20
CA MET A 161 15.96 0.85 -6.45
C MET A 161 17.08 1.61 -7.19
N THR A 162 16.98 2.94 -7.26
CA THR A 162 17.99 3.79 -7.91
C THR A 162 19.34 3.67 -7.21
N MET A 163 19.37 3.69 -5.87
CA MET A 163 20.59 3.49 -5.07
C MET A 163 21.26 2.14 -5.36
N HIS A 164 20.45 1.12 -5.68
CA HIS A 164 20.94 -0.21 -6.04
C HIS A 164 21.28 -0.36 -7.54
N GLY A 165 21.23 0.74 -8.33
CA GLY A 165 21.50 0.72 -9.76
C GLY A 165 20.44 -0.03 -10.59
N MET A 166 19.20 -0.08 -10.11
CA MET A 166 18.09 -0.82 -10.72
C MET A 166 17.05 0.13 -11.31
N GLU A 167 16.49 -0.25 -12.45
CA GLU A 167 15.48 0.54 -13.17
C GLU A 167 14.05 0.11 -12.79
N MET A 168 13.19 1.11 -12.47
CA MET A 168 11.79 0.86 -12.07
C MET A 168 10.89 0.30 -13.17
N LYS A 169 11.30 0.41 -14.44
CA LYS A 169 10.52 -0.09 -15.59
C LYS A 169 11.01 -1.44 -16.07
N ASP A 170 12.18 -1.89 -15.63
CA ASP A 170 12.71 -3.20 -15.96
C ASP A 170 12.15 -4.25 -15.00
N ASN A 171 11.49 -5.26 -15.57
CA ASN A 171 10.85 -6.31 -14.79
C ASN A 171 11.86 -7.21 -14.05
N THR A 172 13.05 -7.39 -14.61
CA THR A 172 14.14 -8.17 -14.02
C THR A 172 14.69 -7.45 -12.80
N ASP A 173 14.93 -6.14 -12.91
CA ASP A 173 15.40 -5.32 -11.82
C ASP A 173 14.38 -5.22 -10.68
N ILE A 174 13.10 -5.09 -11.01
CA ILE A 174 12.00 -5.13 -10.03
C ILE A 174 12.01 -6.46 -9.26
N ALA A 175 12.14 -7.58 -9.96
CA ALA A 175 12.18 -8.90 -9.32
C ALA A 175 13.45 -9.07 -8.48
N ARG A 176 14.60 -8.62 -8.98
CA ARG A 176 15.89 -8.66 -8.29
C ARG A 176 15.87 -7.81 -7.01
N PHE A 177 15.39 -6.57 -7.08
CA PHE A 177 15.24 -5.71 -5.91
C PHE A 177 14.31 -6.33 -4.87
N GLY A 178 13.17 -6.87 -5.32
CA GLY A 178 12.22 -7.56 -4.45
C GLY A 178 12.85 -8.71 -3.64
N GLN A 179 13.78 -9.45 -4.23
CA GLN A 179 14.51 -10.52 -3.55
C GLN A 179 15.66 -9.99 -2.67
N LEU A 180 16.37 -8.97 -3.18
CA LEU A 180 17.57 -8.44 -2.55
C LEU A 180 17.29 -7.84 -1.17
N LEU A 181 16.22 -7.07 -1.02
CA LEU A 181 15.95 -6.31 0.20
C LEU A 181 14.56 -6.62 0.84
N PRO A 182 13.40 -6.25 0.27
CA PRO A 182 12.16 -6.37 1.02
C PRO A 182 11.74 -7.82 1.32
N ARG A 183 11.99 -8.76 0.40
CA ARG A 183 11.73 -10.17 0.66
C ARG A 183 12.70 -10.76 1.67
N TRP A 184 13.98 -10.42 1.54
CA TRP A 184 15.03 -10.84 2.47
C TRP A 184 14.74 -10.40 3.91
N ILE A 185 14.17 -9.19 4.10
CA ILE A 185 13.69 -8.70 5.38
C ILE A 185 12.49 -9.52 5.87
N ALA A 186 11.46 -9.66 5.03
CA ALA A 186 10.24 -10.38 5.38
C ALA A 186 10.50 -11.84 5.79
N ASP A 187 11.42 -12.53 5.11
CA ASP A 187 11.80 -13.93 5.41
C ASP A 187 12.46 -14.09 6.80
N ARG A 188 12.81 -12.97 7.47
CA ARG A 188 13.34 -12.93 8.84
C ARG A 188 12.29 -12.71 9.91
N GLY A 189 11.01 -12.62 9.54
CA GLY A 189 9.88 -12.63 10.45
C GLY A 189 8.99 -11.39 10.44
N PRO A 190 9.48 -10.15 10.28
CA PRO A 190 8.62 -8.98 10.31
C PRO A 190 7.71 -8.89 9.09
N ALA A 191 6.60 -8.16 9.23
CA ALA A 191 5.90 -7.63 8.07
C ALA A 191 6.78 -6.55 7.42
N CYS A 192 7.18 -6.75 6.16
CA CYS A 192 7.91 -5.75 5.40
C CYS A 192 6.94 -4.96 4.53
N VAL A 193 6.84 -3.66 4.74
CA VAL A 193 5.90 -2.76 4.06
C VAL A 193 6.67 -1.75 3.22
N ALA A 194 6.60 -1.90 1.91
CA ALA A 194 7.26 -1.03 0.95
C ALA A 194 6.30 0.07 0.46
N LEU A 195 6.68 1.34 0.68
CA LEU A 195 5.92 2.50 0.25
C LEU A 195 6.40 2.92 -1.14
N ASP A 196 5.48 3.00 -2.10
CA ASP A 196 5.79 3.18 -3.51
C ASP A 196 4.91 4.25 -4.17
N HIS A 197 5.34 4.76 -5.32
CA HIS A 197 4.56 5.70 -6.11
C HIS A 197 3.72 4.99 -7.18
N VAL A 198 2.53 5.53 -7.47
CA VAL A 198 1.74 5.12 -8.64
C VAL A 198 2.12 5.94 -9.87
N VAL A 199 1.84 5.40 -11.06
CA VAL A 199 1.99 6.13 -12.33
C VAL A 199 1.08 7.36 -12.32
N LYS A 200 1.61 8.53 -12.75
CA LYS A 200 0.85 9.79 -12.79
C LYS A 200 -0.28 9.79 -13.83
N ASP A 201 -0.23 8.92 -14.82
CA ASP A 201 -1.23 8.83 -15.87
C ASP A 201 -2.53 8.20 -15.36
N ARG A 202 -3.61 8.99 -15.32
CA ARG A 202 -4.94 8.57 -14.84
C ARG A 202 -5.56 7.44 -15.66
N GLU A 203 -5.26 7.35 -16.94
CA GLU A 203 -5.79 6.32 -17.82
C GLU A 203 -5.11 4.96 -17.63
N GLN A 204 -3.91 4.95 -17.04
CA GLN A 204 -3.14 3.75 -16.72
C GLN A 204 -3.17 3.37 -15.23
N ARG A 205 -3.96 4.06 -14.43
CA ARG A 205 -4.01 3.95 -12.96
C ARG A 205 -4.65 2.68 -12.43
N GLY A 206 -4.95 1.70 -13.09
CA GLY A 206 -5.54 0.48 -12.54
C GLY A 206 -4.96 0.06 -11.16
N ARG A 207 -4.90 -1.20 -10.90
CA ARG A 207 -4.45 -1.82 -9.64
C ARG A 207 -2.95 -1.70 -9.35
N TYR A 208 -2.16 -0.93 -10.13
CA TYR A 208 -0.70 -1.11 -10.17
C TYR A 208 0.08 0.13 -9.71
N ALA A 209 1.13 -0.10 -8.91
CA ALA A 209 2.22 0.86 -8.67
C ALA A 209 3.06 1.08 -9.94
N ILE A 210 3.96 2.06 -9.92
CA ILE A 210 4.97 2.21 -10.99
C ILE A 210 5.76 0.91 -11.11
N GLY A 211 5.88 0.35 -12.32
CA GLY A 211 6.44 -1.00 -12.55
C GLY A 211 5.39 -2.10 -12.67
N GLY A 212 4.09 -1.75 -12.57
CA GLY A 212 2.96 -2.52 -13.03
C GLY A 212 2.75 -3.89 -12.37
N VAL A 213 2.37 -4.85 -13.20
CA VAL A 213 1.99 -6.23 -12.79
C VAL A 213 3.10 -6.95 -12.04
N HIS A 214 4.38 -6.72 -12.38
CA HIS A 214 5.49 -7.45 -11.77
C HIS A 214 5.72 -7.09 -10.31
N LYS A 215 5.64 -5.80 -9.94
CA LYS A 215 5.71 -5.39 -8.52
C LYS A 215 4.57 -6.03 -7.71
N LEU A 216 3.35 -6.01 -8.26
CA LEU A 216 2.20 -6.63 -7.61
C LEU A 216 2.36 -8.16 -7.49
N ASN A 217 2.91 -8.83 -8.50
CA ASN A 217 3.14 -10.27 -8.46
C ASN A 217 4.13 -10.69 -7.36
N GLY A 218 5.15 -9.89 -7.10
CA GLY A 218 6.13 -10.11 -6.04
C GLY A 218 5.55 -10.07 -4.62
N VAL A 219 4.41 -9.38 -4.40
CA VAL A 219 3.76 -9.27 -3.10
C VAL A 219 3.15 -10.60 -2.69
N ASN A 220 3.52 -11.12 -1.50
CA ASN A 220 2.95 -12.33 -0.93
C ASN A 220 2.06 -12.07 0.30
N GLY A 221 1.99 -10.83 0.78
CA GLY A 221 1.03 -10.30 1.75
C GLY A 221 -0.12 -9.57 1.07
N ALA A 222 -0.43 -8.36 1.56
CA ALA A 222 -1.43 -7.45 1.00
C ALA A 222 -0.78 -6.28 0.27
N ALA A 223 -1.42 -5.81 -0.80
CA ALA A 223 -1.05 -4.60 -1.52
C ALA A 223 -2.19 -3.58 -1.43
N TYR A 224 -1.84 -2.39 -0.99
CA TYR A 224 -2.76 -1.27 -0.80
C TYR A 224 -2.53 -0.18 -1.83
N VAL A 225 -3.62 0.51 -2.18
CA VAL A 225 -3.60 1.72 -3.00
C VAL A 225 -4.36 2.81 -2.25
N LEU A 226 -3.70 3.95 -2.03
CA LEU A 226 -4.32 5.12 -1.42
C LEU A 226 -4.77 6.08 -2.52
N GLN A 227 -6.02 6.50 -2.45
CA GLN A 227 -6.58 7.54 -3.30
C GLN A 227 -6.91 8.76 -2.46
N ASN A 228 -6.22 9.89 -2.72
CA ASN A 228 -6.49 11.14 -2.03
C ASN A 228 -7.88 11.65 -2.37
N ARG A 229 -8.67 11.96 -1.34
CA ARG A 229 -10.01 12.53 -1.44
C ARG A 229 -10.02 14.00 -1.05
N THR A 230 -9.28 14.31 0.02
CA THR A 230 -9.11 15.66 0.53
C THR A 230 -7.64 15.84 0.88
N PRO A 231 -6.94 16.83 0.31
CA PRO A 231 -5.51 17.03 0.55
C PRO A 231 -5.18 17.18 2.03
N PHE A 232 -4.06 16.62 2.43
CA PHE A 232 -3.50 16.79 3.77
C PHE A 232 -2.81 18.16 3.87
N THR A 233 -3.13 18.91 4.92
CA THR A 233 -2.55 20.23 5.17
C THR A 233 -2.56 20.51 6.67
N ILE A 234 -1.52 21.17 7.19
CA ILE A 234 -1.45 21.60 8.59
C ILE A 234 -2.68 22.45 8.95
N GLY A 235 -3.31 22.16 10.09
CA GLY A 235 -4.50 22.84 10.57
C GLY A 235 -5.79 22.44 9.87
N LYS A 236 -5.80 21.37 9.06
CA LYS A 236 -7.00 20.89 8.35
C LYS A 236 -7.13 19.37 8.45
N THR A 237 -8.33 18.88 8.15
CA THR A 237 -8.60 17.45 8.00
C THR A 237 -8.42 17.05 6.55
N GLY A 238 -7.51 16.10 6.31
CA GLY A 238 -7.33 15.43 5.02
C GLY A 238 -7.87 14.00 5.08
N ARG A 239 -8.13 13.40 3.91
CA ARG A 239 -8.63 12.03 3.78
C ARG A 239 -8.09 11.35 2.54
N SER A 240 -7.70 10.09 2.69
CA SER A 240 -7.44 9.19 1.58
C SER A 240 -8.20 7.89 1.78
N THR A 241 -8.82 7.37 0.72
CA THR A 241 -9.42 6.04 0.76
C THR A 241 -8.33 5.00 0.52
N VAL A 242 -8.30 3.98 1.37
CA VAL A 242 -7.36 2.87 1.34
C VAL A 242 -8.05 1.66 0.70
N TYR A 243 -7.57 1.26 -0.46
CA TYR A 243 -8.04 0.08 -1.18
C TYR A 243 -7.05 -1.06 -1.10
N ILE A 244 -7.54 -2.28 -1.07
CA ILE A 244 -6.76 -3.49 -1.29
C ILE A 244 -6.81 -3.82 -2.79
N SER A 245 -5.65 -3.86 -3.44
CA SER A 245 -5.51 -4.30 -4.84
C SER A 245 -5.14 -5.78 -4.93
N LYS A 246 -4.48 -6.33 -3.91
CA LYS A 246 -4.12 -7.74 -3.77
C LYS A 246 -4.11 -8.13 -2.30
N ASP A 247 -4.59 -9.32 -2.00
CA ASP A 247 -4.40 -9.97 -0.72
C ASP A 247 -4.20 -11.47 -0.97
N ARG A 248 -2.96 -11.94 -0.88
CA ARG A 248 -2.66 -13.34 -1.25
C ARG A 248 -3.23 -14.34 -0.25
N PRO A 249 -3.13 -14.13 1.08
CA PRO A 249 -3.79 -15.00 2.05
C PRO A 249 -5.31 -14.80 2.14
N GLY A 250 -5.83 -13.62 1.76
CA GLY A 250 -7.27 -13.31 1.72
C GLY A 250 -7.89 -12.89 3.05
N GLN A 251 -7.15 -12.88 4.16
CA GLN A 251 -7.71 -12.62 5.49
C GLN A 251 -7.91 -11.13 5.80
N VAL A 252 -7.16 -10.22 5.16
CA VAL A 252 -7.37 -8.77 5.27
C VAL A 252 -8.57 -8.34 4.43
N ARG A 253 -8.65 -8.83 3.20
CA ARG A 253 -9.70 -8.47 2.25
C ARG A 253 -11.12 -8.85 2.72
N ARG A 254 -11.27 -9.85 3.57
CA ARG A 254 -12.57 -10.23 4.15
C ARG A 254 -13.23 -9.10 4.96
N HIS A 255 -12.46 -8.10 5.40
CA HIS A 255 -12.92 -6.93 6.14
C HIS A 255 -13.09 -5.68 5.27
N ALA A 256 -13.10 -5.85 3.94
CA ALA A 256 -13.24 -4.78 2.97
C ALA A 256 -14.56 -4.92 2.21
N LEU A 257 -15.09 -3.79 1.75
CA LEU A 257 -16.23 -3.73 0.86
C LEU A 257 -15.78 -3.74 -0.61
N PRO A 258 -16.61 -4.23 -1.54
CA PRO A 258 -16.35 -4.09 -2.97
C PRO A 258 -16.13 -2.61 -3.34
N GLY A 259 -15.12 -2.35 -4.15
CA GLY A 259 -14.78 -1.05 -4.70
C GLY A 259 -14.77 -1.09 -6.23
N ARG A 260 -14.24 -0.04 -6.85
CA ARG A 260 -14.16 0.09 -8.31
C ARG A 260 -13.00 -0.74 -8.87
N GLU A 261 -13.06 -1.07 -10.15
CA GLU A 261 -11.98 -1.72 -10.92
C GLU A 261 -11.39 -2.97 -10.26
N GLY A 262 -12.21 -3.68 -9.47
CA GLY A 262 -11.80 -4.85 -8.69
C GLY A 262 -10.85 -4.53 -7.54
N LEU A 263 -10.80 -3.29 -7.08
CA LEU A 263 -10.26 -2.88 -5.80
C LEU A 263 -11.27 -3.16 -4.68
N TRP A 264 -10.79 -3.27 -3.45
CA TRP A 264 -11.61 -3.52 -2.27
C TRP A 264 -11.40 -2.39 -1.27
N TRP A 265 -12.46 -1.64 -0.97
CA TRP A 265 -12.39 -0.55 0.02
C TRP A 265 -12.20 -1.11 1.41
N PHE A 266 -11.03 -0.87 1.99
CA PHE A 266 -10.65 -1.42 3.27
C PHE A 266 -10.77 -0.41 4.42
N ALA A 267 -10.38 0.84 4.20
CA ALA A 267 -10.40 1.89 5.21
C ALA A 267 -10.42 3.29 4.56
N ASP A 268 -10.71 4.29 5.37
CA ASP A 268 -10.36 5.67 5.09
C ASP A 268 -9.26 6.12 6.07
N LEU A 269 -8.13 6.57 5.54
CA LEU A 269 -7.11 7.26 6.30
C LEU A 269 -7.54 8.70 6.50
N VAL A 270 -7.95 9.05 7.70
CA VAL A 270 -8.37 10.39 8.10
C VAL A 270 -7.27 10.99 8.97
N ILE A 271 -6.73 12.13 8.56
CA ILE A 271 -5.69 12.87 9.28
C ILE A 271 -6.25 14.24 9.62
N LYS A 272 -6.41 14.51 10.89
CA LYS A 272 -6.84 15.80 11.42
C LYS A 272 -5.65 16.49 12.07
N SER A 273 -5.05 17.41 11.34
CA SER A 273 -3.96 18.22 11.87
C SER A 273 -4.54 19.38 12.67
N HIS A 274 -4.17 19.47 13.93
CA HIS A 274 -4.49 20.62 14.80
C HIS A 274 -3.42 21.70 14.68
N ASN A 275 -2.16 21.28 14.63
CA ASN A 275 -0.98 22.11 14.41
C ASN A 275 0.19 21.23 13.94
N GLU A 276 1.39 21.76 13.89
CA GLU A 276 2.60 21.02 13.48
C GLU A 276 2.98 19.89 14.46
N ALA A 277 2.65 20.05 15.75
CA ALA A 277 3.07 19.15 16.82
C ALA A 277 1.99 18.14 17.25
N PHE A 278 0.75 18.28 16.75
CA PHE A 278 -0.36 17.40 17.13
C PHE A 278 -1.28 17.07 15.96
N VAL A 279 -1.38 15.77 15.70
CA VAL A 279 -2.16 15.19 14.61
C VAL A 279 -2.95 13.99 15.15
N GLU A 280 -4.26 13.98 14.95
CA GLU A 280 -5.10 12.81 15.13
C GLU A 280 -5.17 12.04 13.81
N VAL A 281 -4.89 10.73 13.88
CA VAL A 281 -5.02 9.84 12.72
C VAL A 281 -5.97 8.70 13.04
N GLU A 282 -6.83 8.40 12.10
CA GLU A 282 -7.74 7.28 12.16
C GLU A 282 -7.70 6.51 10.85
N LEU A 283 -7.59 5.18 10.95
CA LEU A 283 -7.92 4.26 9.86
C LEU A 283 -9.36 3.81 10.08
N ALA A 284 -10.32 4.64 9.63
CA ALA A 284 -11.73 4.38 9.79
C ALA A 284 -12.18 3.19 8.92
N PRO A 285 -13.04 2.29 9.42
CA PRO A 285 -13.59 1.20 8.61
C PRO A 285 -14.42 1.75 7.45
N PRO A 286 -14.57 0.97 6.35
CA PRO A 286 -15.52 1.32 5.31
C PRO A 286 -16.92 1.29 5.94
N ILE A 287 -17.67 2.34 5.70
CA ILE A 287 -19.08 2.40 6.13
C ILE A 287 -19.89 1.72 5.03
N GLU A 288 -20.50 0.57 5.34
CA GLU A 288 -21.62 0.08 4.52
C GLU A 288 -22.62 1.24 4.48
N ARG A 289 -22.70 1.90 3.33
CA ARG A 289 -23.80 2.82 3.13
C ARG A 289 -25.03 1.95 3.18
N ALA A 290 -25.86 2.15 4.23
CA ALA A 290 -27.17 1.54 4.28
C ALA A 290 -27.77 1.75 2.86
N GLU A 291 -28.32 0.69 2.27
CA GLU A 291 -28.96 0.76 0.95
C GLU A 291 -29.98 1.89 0.89
N ASP A 292 -30.41 2.40 2.03
CA ASP A 292 -31.37 3.51 2.21
C ASP A 292 -30.80 4.92 2.09
N PHE A 293 -29.47 5.17 2.12
CA PHE A 293 -28.94 6.53 1.98
C PHE A 293 -28.22 6.74 0.67
N ARG A 294 -28.95 6.68 -0.41
CA ARG A 294 -28.49 7.18 -1.71
C ARG A 294 -28.84 8.69 -1.78
N PRO A 295 -27.88 9.57 -2.12
CA PRO A 295 -28.19 10.98 -2.32
C PRO A 295 -28.93 11.17 -3.66
N THR A 296 -30.07 10.50 -3.83
CA THR A 296 -30.85 10.38 -5.06
C THR A 296 -31.16 11.75 -5.65
N VAL A 297 -31.48 12.73 -4.80
CA VAL A 297 -31.68 14.14 -5.23
C VAL A 297 -30.42 14.73 -5.88
N LEU A 298 -29.22 14.40 -5.38
CA LEU A 298 -27.97 14.88 -5.98
C LEU A 298 -27.61 14.09 -7.22
N MET A 299 -27.89 12.78 -7.23
CA MET A 299 -27.72 11.93 -8.40
C MET A 299 -28.62 12.39 -9.54
N ALA A 300 -29.90 12.65 -9.27
CA ALA A 300 -30.83 13.24 -10.24
C ALA A 300 -30.36 14.59 -10.78
N ARG A 301 -29.87 15.49 -9.93
CA ARG A 301 -29.32 16.79 -10.35
C ARG A 301 -28.09 16.65 -11.25
N ILE A 302 -27.19 15.72 -10.95
CA ILE A 302 -26.01 15.48 -11.78
C ILE A 302 -26.43 14.87 -13.11
N ALA A 303 -27.35 13.92 -13.12
CA ALA A 303 -27.90 13.35 -14.34
C ALA A 303 -28.58 14.41 -15.21
N THR A 304 -29.37 15.32 -14.61
CA THR A 304 -29.97 16.47 -15.31
C THR A 304 -28.91 17.36 -15.94
N VAL A 305 -27.87 17.74 -15.20
CA VAL A 305 -26.75 18.53 -15.72
C VAL A 305 -26.08 17.87 -16.93
N LEU A 306 -25.86 16.54 -16.87
CA LEU A 306 -25.27 15.80 -17.99
C LEU A 306 -26.25 15.67 -19.18
N THR A 307 -27.55 15.59 -18.92
CA THR A 307 -28.58 15.59 -19.98
C THR A 307 -28.64 16.94 -20.70
N GLU A 308 -28.61 18.06 -19.96
CA GLU A 308 -28.72 19.40 -20.51
C GLU A 308 -27.47 19.90 -21.23
N HIS A 309 -26.29 19.49 -20.74
CA HIS A 309 -25.02 20.06 -21.20
C HIS A 309 -24.14 19.06 -21.96
N GLY A 310 -24.57 17.78 -22.07
CA GLY A 310 -23.76 16.72 -22.65
C GLY A 310 -22.55 16.31 -21.80
N PRO A 311 -21.52 15.69 -22.40
CA PRO A 311 -20.36 15.21 -21.68
C PRO A 311 -19.56 16.34 -21.00
N LEU A 312 -19.29 16.23 -19.69
CA LEU A 312 -18.61 17.24 -18.88
C LEU A 312 -17.46 16.65 -18.06
N SER A 313 -16.43 17.47 -17.81
CA SER A 313 -15.44 17.14 -16.80
C SER A 313 -16.02 17.19 -15.39
N GLN A 314 -15.50 16.39 -14.46
CA GLN A 314 -15.92 16.40 -13.05
C GLN A 314 -15.99 17.82 -12.46
N ARG A 315 -14.99 18.66 -12.76
CA ARG A 315 -14.97 20.06 -12.31
C ARG A 315 -16.18 20.86 -12.78
N ARG A 316 -16.62 20.69 -14.03
CA ARG A 316 -17.79 21.37 -14.59
C ARG A 316 -19.09 20.83 -14.00
N ILE A 317 -19.18 19.52 -13.79
CA ILE A 317 -20.33 18.89 -13.10
C ILE A 317 -20.46 19.46 -11.68
N MET A 318 -19.34 19.52 -10.92
CA MET A 318 -19.34 20.05 -9.55
C MET A 318 -19.69 21.54 -9.49
N ALA A 319 -19.37 22.29 -10.52
CA ALA A 319 -19.76 23.72 -10.62
C ALA A 319 -21.25 23.92 -10.99
N ALA A 320 -21.79 23.09 -11.89
CA ALA A 320 -23.17 23.20 -12.38
C ALA A 320 -24.21 22.63 -11.39
N ALA A 321 -23.91 21.48 -10.76
CA ALA A 321 -24.84 20.88 -9.81
C ALA A 321 -24.86 21.62 -8.47
N LYS A 322 -26.08 21.92 -7.95
CA LYS A 322 -26.28 22.57 -6.62
C LYS A 322 -26.13 21.52 -5.50
N GLY A 323 -25.32 21.82 -4.48
CA GLY A 323 -25.11 20.96 -3.30
C GLY A 323 -23.71 21.10 -2.69
N LYS A 324 -23.48 20.47 -1.53
CA LYS A 324 -22.15 20.41 -0.89
C LYS A 324 -21.17 19.63 -1.78
N SER A 325 -19.95 20.12 -1.92
CA SER A 325 -18.95 19.54 -2.84
C SER A 325 -18.64 18.05 -2.58
N GLU A 326 -18.58 17.65 -1.33
CA GLU A 326 -18.35 16.27 -0.91
C GLU A 326 -19.51 15.36 -1.36
N SER A 327 -20.74 15.71 -0.98
CA SER A 327 -21.94 14.94 -1.34
C SER A 327 -22.18 14.85 -2.87
N LYS A 328 -21.78 15.89 -3.64
CA LYS A 328 -21.84 15.86 -5.11
C LYS A 328 -20.83 14.89 -5.70
N ARG A 329 -19.63 14.79 -5.12
CA ARG A 329 -18.63 13.81 -5.55
C ARG A 329 -19.12 12.39 -5.29
N ASP A 330 -19.67 12.16 -4.09
CA ASP A 330 -20.27 10.88 -3.73
C ASP A 330 -21.41 10.47 -4.67
N ALA A 331 -22.29 11.43 -5.01
CA ALA A 331 -23.39 11.19 -5.94
C ALA A 331 -22.90 10.87 -7.37
N LEU A 332 -21.88 11.57 -7.87
CA LEU A 332 -21.27 11.26 -9.16
C LEU A 332 -20.61 9.89 -9.15
N GLU A 333 -19.93 9.56 -8.06
CA GLU A 333 -19.32 8.24 -7.88
C GLU A 333 -20.35 7.12 -7.91
N LEU A 334 -21.49 7.31 -7.25
CA LEU A 334 -22.57 6.32 -7.28
C LEU A 334 -23.18 6.19 -8.68
N LEU A 335 -23.39 7.29 -9.40
CA LEU A 335 -23.89 7.25 -10.77
C LEU A 335 -22.94 6.49 -11.72
N ILE A 336 -21.64 6.61 -11.51
CA ILE A 336 -20.65 5.85 -12.29
C ILE A 336 -20.69 4.37 -11.89
N LEU A 337 -20.73 4.07 -10.58
CA LEU A 337 -20.77 2.72 -10.04
C LEU A 337 -22.01 1.95 -10.55
N ASP A 338 -23.16 2.63 -10.60
CA ASP A 338 -24.43 2.06 -11.07
C ASP A 338 -24.54 2.01 -12.60
N GLY A 339 -23.51 2.47 -13.32
CA GLY A 339 -23.49 2.47 -14.77
C GLY A 339 -24.43 3.49 -15.44
N TYR A 340 -24.86 4.52 -14.71
CA TYR A 340 -25.61 5.63 -15.30
C TYR A 340 -24.71 6.65 -15.99
N VAL A 341 -23.48 6.79 -15.52
CA VAL A 341 -22.50 7.77 -16.03
C VAL A 341 -21.21 7.07 -16.40
N SER A 342 -20.58 7.50 -17.49
CA SER A 342 -19.32 6.96 -17.97
C SER A 342 -18.19 7.24 -16.96
N GLU A 343 -17.29 6.25 -16.82
CA GLU A 343 -16.10 6.36 -15.98
C GLU A 343 -15.06 7.32 -16.58
N LYS A 344 -14.94 7.34 -17.91
CA LYS A 344 -13.99 8.20 -18.65
C LYS A 344 -14.39 9.67 -18.62
N THR A 345 -13.41 10.56 -18.51
CA THR A 345 -13.61 12.00 -18.64
C THR A 345 -13.43 12.42 -20.11
N PRO A 346 -14.36 13.22 -20.70
CA PRO A 346 -15.54 13.81 -20.05
C PRO A 346 -16.60 12.77 -19.70
N HIS A 347 -17.22 12.91 -18.51
CA HIS A 347 -18.29 12.04 -18.07
C HIS A 347 -19.54 12.25 -18.90
N GLU A 348 -20.15 11.18 -19.34
CA GLU A 348 -21.33 11.14 -20.19
C GLU A 348 -22.44 10.32 -19.52
N LEU A 349 -23.71 10.73 -19.67
CA LEU A 349 -24.84 9.95 -19.22
C LEU A 349 -25.06 8.78 -20.17
N LEU A 350 -24.95 7.54 -19.69
CA LEU A 350 -25.06 6.31 -20.48
C LEU A 350 -26.49 5.81 -20.59
N LYS A 351 -27.32 6.05 -19.56
CA LYS A 351 -28.74 5.71 -19.50
C LYS A 351 -29.48 6.74 -18.67
N PRO A 352 -30.79 6.98 -18.90
CA PRO A 352 -31.59 7.86 -18.05
C PRO A 352 -31.53 7.44 -16.58
N TYR A 353 -31.34 8.39 -15.69
CA TYR A 353 -31.39 8.12 -14.26
C TYR A 353 -32.83 8.02 -13.78
N SER A 354 -33.19 6.93 -13.09
CA SER A 354 -34.47 6.76 -12.38
C SER A 354 -34.19 6.44 -10.91
N ASP A 355 -35.03 6.95 -10.02
CA ASP A 355 -34.94 6.73 -8.56
C ASP A 355 -35.42 5.33 -8.15
N GLU A 356 -36.09 4.61 -9.04
CA GLU A 356 -36.56 3.25 -8.81
C GLU A 356 -35.40 2.30 -9.09
N GLY A 357 -34.90 1.66 -8.03
CA GLY A 357 -33.95 0.55 -8.20
C GLY A 357 -34.54 -0.48 -9.14
N ASP A 358 -33.76 -0.90 -10.13
CA ASP A 358 -34.12 -2.02 -11.02
C ASP A 358 -34.43 -3.25 -10.15
N SER A 359 -35.71 -3.43 -9.84
CA SER A 359 -36.28 -4.68 -9.34
C SER A 359 -36.60 -5.54 -10.55
N GLU A 360 -35.62 -6.33 -11.01
CA GLU A 360 -35.82 -7.59 -11.73
C GLU A 360 -34.80 -8.62 -11.26
#